data_7aedde80f5df0b92c422fbc8de0d684f
#
_entry.id   7aedde80f5df0b92c422fbc8de0d684f
#
_cell.length_a   1.000
_cell.length_b   1.000
_cell.length_c   1.000
_cell.angle_alpha   90.00
_cell.angle_beta   90.00
_cell.angle_gamma   90.00
#
_symmetry.space_group_name_H-M   'P 1'
#
loop_
_entity.id
_entity.type
_entity.pdbx_description
1 polymer ?
#
loop_
_entity_poly.entity_id
_entity_poly.type
_entity_poly.pdbx_seq_one_letter_code
_entity_poly.pdbx_strand_id
1 'polypeptide(L)'
;MNEHSLKSVAKNVLVGEGEQLINAADRISDKMEIACDIITNHNGKIVISGMGKSGLIAQKIAATLCSIGNEAVFLHPAEAVHGDLGIYAPGDPTILISKSGATDEIVRLIPILKEFNSPLIGILGNMNSILSNEMDLVLDASVWTFVLLI
;
A
#
# COMPACT_ATOMS: atom_id res chain seq x y z
N MET A 1 12.24 30.07 25.50
CA MET A 1 11.95 29.94 24.04
C MET A 1 10.64 29.22 23.90
N ASN A 2 9.64 29.81 23.22
CA ASN A 2 8.32 29.19 23.10
C ASN A 2 8.41 27.91 22.25
N GLU A 3 8.35 26.75 22.89
CA GLU A 3 8.35 25.41 22.22
C GLU A 3 7.16 25.20 21.27
N HIS A 4 6.18 26.09 21.30
CA HIS A 4 4.94 26.05 20.52
C HIS A 4 4.87 27.08 19.38
N SER A 5 6.00 27.59 18.87
CA SER A 5 5.93 28.45 17.69
C SER A 5 5.56 27.60 16.46
N LEU A 6 4.74 28.13 15.53
CA LEU A 6 4.38 27.44 14.27
C LEU A 6 5.63 26.96 13.52
N LYS A 7 6.74 27.72 13.60
CA LYS A 7 8.02 27.33 12.99
C LYS A 7 8.59 26.08 13.64
N SER A 8 8.55 25.96 14.98
CA SER A 8 9.06 24.75 15.66
C SER A 8 8.17 23.54 15.38
N VAL A 9 6.85 23.72 15.36
CA VAL A 9 5.91 22.65 15.00
C VAL A 9 6.18 22.15 13.58
N ALA A 10 6.25 23.05 12.59
CA ALA A 10 6.52 22.69 11.21
C ALA A 10 7.87 21.93 11.05
N LYS A 11 8.93 22.42 11.74
CA LYS A 11 10.22 21.74 11.72
C LYS A 11 10.14 20.33 12.32
N ASN A 12 9.46 20.17 13.44
CA ASN A 12 9.34 18.87 14.12
C ASN A 12 8.56 17.86 13.28
N VAL A 13 7.49 18.32 12.59
CA VAL A 13 6.75 17.48 11.63
C VAL A 13 7.67 16.96 10.53
N LEU A 14 8.37 17.86 9.83
CA LEU A 14 9.24 17.48 8.71
C LEU A 14 10.39 16.57 9.14
N VAL A 15 11.01 16.85 10.30
CA VAL A 15 12.08 15.99 10.85
C VAL A 15 11.52 14.62 11.21
N GLY A 16 10.37 14.57 11.92
CA GLY A 16 9.76 13.32 12.32
C GLY A 16 9.34 12.46 11.14
N GLU A 17 8.78 13.05 10.08
CA GLU A 17 8.48 12.32 8.84
C GLU A 17 9.75 11.78 8.16
N GLY A 18 10.81 12.59 8.11
CA GLY A 18 12.11 12.17 7.56
C GLY A 18 12.71 10.99 8.33
N GLU A 19 12.64 11.02 9.66
CA GLU A 19 13.10 9.91 10.51
C GLU A 19 12.28 8.63 10.27
N GLN A 20 10.96 8.73 10.06
CA GLN A 20 10.13 7.56 9.74
C GLN A 20 10.52 6.94 8.38
N LEU A 21 10.86 7.74 7.38
CA LEU A 21 11.34 7.24 6.08
C LEU A 21 12.68 6.53 6.23
N ILE A 22 13.63 7.09 6.98
CA ILE A 22 14.92 6.46 7.25
C ILE A 22 14.72 5.12 7.97
N ASN A 23 13.91 5.09 9.00
CA ASN A 23 13.61 3.87 9.76
C ASN A 23 12.88 2.82 8.91
N ALA A 24 12.05 3.23 7.95
CA ALA A 24 11.36 2.31 7.05
C ALA A 24 12.34 1.65 6.07
N ALA A 25 13.39 2.34 5.64
CA ALA A 25 14.36 1.81 4.67
C ALA A 25 14.94 0.46 5.12
N ASP A 26 15.35 0.35 6.40
CA ASP A 26 15.92 -0.89 6.95
C ASP A 26 14.89 -2.03 7.01
N ARG A 27 13.59 -1.71 7.17
CA ARG A 27 12.53 -2.73 7.28
C ARG A 27 12.08 -3.29 5.95
N ILE A 28 12.18 -2.49 4.87
CA ILE A 28 11.58 -2.85 3.57
C ILE A 28 12.63 -3.20 2.51
N SER A 29 13.89 -2.76 2.65
CA SER A 29 14.90 -2.87 1.59
C SER A 29 15.11 -4.31 1.10
N ASP A 30 15.23 -5.27 1.99
CA ASP A 30 15.41 -6.69 1.63
C ASP A 30 14.21 -7.29 0.90
N LYS A 31 13.02 -6.71 1.11
CA LYS A 31 11.76 -7.16 0.50
C LYS A 31 11.45 -6.46 -0.81
N MET A 32 12.14 -5.35 -1.09
CA MET A 32 11.90 -4.58 -2.32
C MET A 32 12.31 -5.37 -3.57
N GLU A 33 13.38 -6.14 -3.51
CA GLU A 33 13.80 -7.00 -4.64
C GLU A 33 12.69 -8.01 -4.97
N ILE A 34 12.14 -8.67 -3.95
CA ILE A 34 11.04 -9.64 -4.12
C ILE A 34 9.78 -8.95 -4.68
N ALA A 35 9.46 -7.75 -4.17
CA ALA A 35 8.33 -6.97 -4.69
C ALA A 35 8.52 -6.59 -6.15
N CYS A 36 9.73 -6.15 -6.53
CA CYS A 36 10.07 -5.83 -7.91
C CYS A 36 9.96 -7.07 -8.80
N ASP A 37 10.44 -8.23 -8.35
CA ASP A 37 10.35 -9.47 -9.10
C ASP A 37 8.89 -9.88 -9.36
N ILE A 38 8.03 -9.80 -8.36
CA ILE A 38 6.59 -10.07 -8.52
C ILE A 38 5.97 -9.11 -9.55
N ILE A 39 6.32 -7.82 -9.45
CA ILE A 39 5.75 -6.76 -10.30
C ILE A 39 6.26 -6.84 -11.74
N THR A 40 7.51 -7.26 -11.97
CA THR A 40 8.12 -7.26 -13.31
C THR A 40 7.97 -8.57 -14.06
N ASN A 41 7.75 -9.69 -13.36
CA ASN A 41 7.70 -11.03 -13.96
C ASN A 41 6.27 -11.52 -14.24
N HIS A 42 5.28 -10.64 -14.35
CA HIS A 42 3.91 -10.98 -14.74
C HIS A 42 3.62 -10.56 -16.18
N ASN A 43 2.59 -11.16 -16.79
CA ASN A 43 2.18 -10.89 -18.19
C ASN A 43 0.90 -10.04 -18.29
N GLY A 44 0.38 -9.56 -17.19
CA GLY A 44 -0.86 -8.78 -17.12
C GLY A 44 -0.63 -7.35 -16.65
N LYS A 45 -1.57 -6.85 -15.85
CA LYS A 45 -1.50 -5.53 -15.25
C LYS A 45 -1.31 -5.61 -13.73
N ILE A 46 -0.75 -4.57 -13.16
CA ILE A 46 -0.63 -4.41 -11.71
C ILE A 46 -1.91 -3.75 -11.20
N VAL A 47 -2.61 -4.39 -10.27
CA VAL A 47 -3.78 -3.79 -9.62
C VAL A 47 -3.37 -3.20 -8.28
N ILE A 48 -3.71 -1.93 -8.04
CA ILE A 48 -3.40 -1.26 -6.77
C ILE A 48 -4.71 -0.87 -6.10
N SER A 49 -4.87 -1.19 -4.81
CA SER A 49 -6.10 -0.97 -4.10
C SER A 49 -5.88 -0.43 -2.68
N GLY A 50 -6.84 0.36 -2.19
CA GLY A 50 -6.83 0.95 -0.86
C GLY A 50 -8.06 1.80 -0.62
N MET A 51 -8.43 2.00 0.64
CA MET A 51 -9.57 2.82 1.05
C MET A 51 -9.16 4.21 1.53
N GLY A 52 -10.01 5.21 1.26
CA GLY A 52 -9.82 6.57 1.75
C GLY A 52 -8.46 7.17 1.36
N LYS A 53 -7.66 7.60 2.33
CA LYS A 53 -6.32 8.17 2.07
C LYS A 53 -5.37 7.15 1.45
N SER A 54 -5.44 5.88 1.85
CA SER A 54 -4.69 4.80 1.22
C SER A 54 -5.08 4.61 -0.24
N GLY A 55 -6.36 4.82 -0.59
CA GLY A 55 -6.85 4.79 -1.97
C GLY A 55 -6.26 5.92 -2.82
N LEU A 56 -6.13 7.13 -2.28
CA LEU A 56 -5.46 8.24 -2.98
C LEU A 56 -3.98 7.93 -3.28
N ILE A 57 -3.29 7.30 -2.34
CA ILE A 57 -1.92 6.84 -2.54
C ILE A 57 -1.88 5.72 -3.58
N ALA A 58 -2.82 4.78 -3.54
CA ALA A 58 -2.94 3.71 -4.53
C ALA A 58 -3.11 4.26 -5.97
N GLN A 59 -3.99 5.27 -6.15
CA GLN A 59 -4.17 5.97 -7.43
C GLN A 59 -2.86 6.63 -7.89
N LYS A 60 -2.14 7.29 -6.97
CA LYS A 60 -0.86 7.93 -7.29
C LYS A 60 0.18 6.90 -7.73
N ILE A 61 0.26 5.75 -7.07
CA ILE A 61 1.18 4.66 -7.43
C ILE A 61 0.81 4.10 -8.80
N ALA A 62 -0.47 3.80 -9.06
CA ALA A 62 -0.94 3.32 -10.35
C ALA A 62 -0.55 4.28 -11.49
N ALA A 63 -0.84 5.58 -11.33
CA ALA A 63 -0.48 6.60 -12.30
C ALA A 63 1.04 6.71 -12.52
N THR A 64 1.84 6.54 -11.46
CA THR A 64 3.31 6.57 -11.55
C THR A 64 3.83 5.34 -12.31
N LEU A 65 3.31 4.14 -12.03
CA LEU A 65 3.69 2.92 -12.74
C LEU A 65 3.34 3.03 -14.23
N CYS A 66 2.17 3.55 -14.58
CA CYS A 66 1.80 3.82 -15.97
C CYS A 66 2.78 4.78 -16.66
N SER A 67 3.23 5.82 -15.96
CA SER A 67 4.15 6.84 -16.53
C SER A 67 5.54 6.29 -16.88
N ILE A 68 5.92 5.17 -16.29
CA ILE A 68 7.19 4.47 -16.55
C ILE A 68 7.02 3.20 -17.40
N GLY A 69 5.84 3.02 -18.00
CA GLY A 69 5.59 1.98 -19.00
C GLY A 69 4.99 0.67 -18.49
N ASN A 70 4.59 0.60 -17.20
CA ASN A 70 3.88 -0.57 -16.69
C ASN A 70 2.38 -0.42 -16.89
N GLU A 71 1.68 -1.51 -17.21
CA GLU A 71 0.22 -1.52 -17.16
C GLU A 71 -0.23 -1.60 -15.70
N ALA A 72 -0.79 -0.51 -15.18
CA ALA A 72 -1.25 -0.45 -13.80
C ALA A 72 -2.62 0.22 -13.68
N VAL A 73 -3.45 -0.26 -12.75
CA VAL A 73 -4.80 0.26 -12.54
C VAL A 73 -5.12 0.35 -11.06
N PHE A 74 -5.83 1.41 -10.68
CA PHE A 74 -6.42 1.52 -9.36
C PHE A 74 -7.79 0.82 -9.34
N LEU A 75 -8.00 -0.03 -8.32
CA LEU A 75 -9.29 -0.65 -8.03
C LEU A 75 -9.80 -0.17 -6.66
N HIS A 76 -10.95 0.47 -6.64
CA HIS A 76 -11.58 0.85 -5.38
C HIS A 76 -12.19 -0.38 -4.70
N PRO A 77 -11.81 -0.72 -3.44
CA PRO A 77 -12.22 -1.98 -2.83
C PRO A 77 -13.74 -2.13 -2.68
N ALA A 78 -14.47 -1.04 -2.42
CA ALA A 78 -15.91 -1.09 -2.29
C ALA A 78 -16.60 -1.31 -3.66
N GLU A 79 -16.08 -0.76 -4.75
CA GLU A 79 -16.65 -0.93 -6.10
C GLU A 79 -16.29 -2.31 -6.69
N ALA A 80 -15.20 -2.89 -6.25
CA ALA A 80 -14.76 -4.22 -6.70
C ALA A 80 -15.87 -5.27 -6.58
N VAL A 81 -16.55 -5.33 -5.42
CA VAL A 81 -17.63 -6.30 -5.17
C VAL A 81 -18.92 -6.00 -5.95
N HIS A 82 -19.01 -4.84 -6.61
CA HIS A 82 -20.15 -4.42 -7.42
C HIS A 82 -19.93 -4.57 -8.93
N GLY A 83 -18.85 -5.22 -9.35
CA GLY A 83 -18.62 -5.56 -10.76
C GLY A 83 -17.24 -5.19 -11.30
N ASP A 84 -16.49 -4.30 -10.64
CA ASP A 84 -15.19 -3.84 -11.12
C ASP A 84 -14.09 -4.92 -11.05
N LEU A 85 -14.35 -6.06 -10.41
CA LEU A 85 -13.49 -7.24 -10.47
C LEU A 85 -13.29 -7.79 -11.89
N GLY A 86 -14.15 -7.43 -12.84
CA GLY A 86 -13.98 -7.78 -14.25
C GLY A 86 -12.71 -7.23 -14.90
N ILE A 87 -11.99 -6.33 -14.24
CA ILE A 87 -10.68 -5.85 -14.71
C ILE A 87 -9.56 -6.87 -14.52
N TYR A 88 -9.72 -7.84 -13.59
CA TYR A 88 -8.70 -8.84 -13.32
C TYR A 88 -8.54 -9.86 -14.43
N ALA A 89 -7.28 -10.22 -14.69
CA ALA A 89 -6.92 -11.48 -15.34
C ALA A 89 -6.23 -12.39 -14.31
N PRO A 90 -6.32 -13.72 -14.47
CA PRO A 90 -5.62 -14.65 -13.58
C PRO A 90 -4.12 -14.35 -13.50
N GLY A 91 -3.59 -14.23 -12.29
CA GLY A 91 -2.17 -13.96 -12.05
C GLY A 91 -1.78 -12.47 -12.03
N ASP A 92 -2.71 -11.53 -12.23
CA ASP A 92 -2.44 -10.10 -12.07
C ASP A 92 -1.97 -9.79 -10.64
N PRO A 93 -0.76 -9.26 -10.40
CA PRO A 93 -0.31 -8.94 -9.06
C PRO A 93 -1.11 -7.77 -8.47
N THR A 94 -1.41 -7.89 -7.18
CA THR A 94 -2.20 -6.88 -6.47
C THR A 94 -1.43 -6.26 -5.31
N ILE A 95 -1.35 -4.93 -5.29
CA ILE A 95 -0.78 -4.16 -4.19
C ILE A 95 -1.94 -3.61 -3.33
N LEU A 96 -2.01 -4.04 -2.07
CA LEU A 96 -3.02 -3.61 -1.11
C LEU A 96 -2.41 -2.66 -0.09
N ILE A 97 -2.97 -1.45 0.03
CA ILE A 97 -2.48 -0.42 0.94
C ILE A 97 -3.46 -0.24 2.09
N SER A 98 -3.03 -0.54 3.32
CA SER A 98 -3.86 -0.38 4.51
C SER A 98 -3.02 -0.02 5.74
N LYS A 99 -3.38 1.07 6.42
CA LYS A 99 -2.73 1.46 7.66
C LYS A 99 -3.09 0.52 8.81
N SER A 100 -4.36 0.19 8.97
CA SER A 100 -4.84 -0.71 10.04
C SER A 100 -4.53 -2.19 9.76
N GLY A 101 -4.41 -2.56 8.48
CA GLY A 101 -4.34 -3.95 8.06
C GLY A 101 -5.62 -4.76 8.31
N ALA A 102 -6.75 -4.08 8.58
CA ALA A 102 -8.03 -4.71 8.90
C ALA A 102 -9.23 -3.94 8.27
N THR A 103 -9.00 -3.33 7.11
CA THR A 103 -10.04 -2.62 6.35
C THR A 103 -11.01 -3.65 5.78
N ASP A 104 -12.28 -3.63 6.21
CA ASP A 104 -13.28 -4.65 5.90
C ASP A 104 -13.46 -4.87 4.40
N GLU A 105 -13.49 -3.80 3.62
CA GLU A 105 -13.66 -3.86 2.16
C GLU A 105 -12.50 -4.59 1.49
N ILE A 106 -11.26 -4.40 1.99
CA ILE A 106 -10.09 -5.10 1.48
C ILE A 106 -10.10 -6.57 1.94
N VAL A 107 -10.42 -6.82 3.20
CA VAL A 107 -10.49 -8.19 3.74
C VAL A 107 -11.46 -9.05 2.95
N ARG A 108 -12.62 -8.50 2.55
CA ARG A 108 -13.62 -9.21 1.72
C ARG A 108 -13.12 -9.56 0.32
N LEU A 109 -12.14 -8.83 -0.22
CA LEU A 109 -11.57 -9.12 -1.53
C LEU A 109 -10.58 -10.28 -1.51
N ILE A 110 -9.92 -10.55 -0.39
CA ILE A 110 -8.83 -11.52 -0.31
C ILE A 110 -9.20 -12.90 -0.87
N PRO A 111 -10.35 -13.53 -0.49
CA PRO A 111 -10.71 -14.83 -1.03
C PRO A 111 -10.83 -14.82 -2.56
N ILE A 112 -11.41 -13.76 -3.11
CA ILE A 112 -11.62 -13.60 -4.55
C ILE A 112 -10.27 -13.43 -5.28
N LEU A 113 -9.39 -12.59 -4.74
CA LEU A 113 -8.05 -12.38 -5.31
C LEU A 113 -7.23 -13.67 -5.32
N LYS A 114 -7.37 -14.50 -4.29
CA LYS A 114 -6.75 -15.83 -4.23
C LYS A 114 -7.32 -16.79 -5.29
N GLU A 115 -8.60 -16.73 -5.60
CA GLU A 115 -9.20 -17.51 -6.70
C GLU A 115 -8.65 -17.09 -8.07
N PHE A 116 -8.28 -15.81 -8.24
CA PHE A 116 -7.58 -15.33 -9.42
C PHE A 116 -6.09 -15.73 -9.46
N ASN A 117 -5.57 -16.39 -8.43
CA ASN A 117 -4.13 -16.66 -8.24
C ASN A 117 -3.30 -15.36 -8.31
N SER A 118 -3.85 -14.27 -7.82
CA SER A 118 -3.21 -12.97 -7.77
C SER A 118 -2.12 -12.95 -6.71
N PRO A 119 -0.85 -12.68 -7.03
CA PRO A 119 0.17 -12.44 -6.02
C PRO A 119 -0.18 -11.18 -5.21
N LEU A 120 -0.22 -11.30 -3.88
CA LEU A 120 -0.68 -10.24 -2.98
C LEU A 120 0.49 -9.58 -2.26
N ILE A 121 0.71 -8.30 -2.55
CA ILE A 121 1.72 -7.46 -1.87
C ILE A 121 0.98 -6.48 -0.95
N GLY A 122 1.24 -6.55 0.34
CA GLY A 122 0.70 -5.61 1.33
C GLY A 122 1.68 -4.48 1.64
N ILE A 123 1.26 -3.22 1.49
CA ILE A 123 1.92 -2.06 2.10
C ILE A 123 1.12 -1.72 3.36
N LEU A 124 1.58 -2.22 4.51
CA LEU A 124 0.76 -2.25 5.72
C LEU A 124 1.38 -1.45 6.86
N GLY A 125 0.54 -0.71 7.59
CA GLY A 125 0.95 0.02 8.78
C GLY A 125 0.85 -0.77 10.08
N ASN A 126 0.31 -2.00 10.04
CA ASN A 126 0.17 -2.89 11.19
C ASN A 126 0.53 -4.32 10.80
N MET A 127 1.64 -4.80 11.35
CA MET A 127 2.16 -6.15 11.08
C MET A 127 1.40 -7.25 11.83
N ASN A 128 0.64 -6.90 12.87
CA ASN A 128 -0.20 -7.81 13.63
C ASN A 128 -1.66 -7.68 13.21
N SER A 129 -1.94 -7.88 11.91
CA SER A 129 -3.25 -7.64 11.33
C SER A 129 -3.74 -8.81 10.49
N ILE A 130 -5.04 -8.82 10.16
CA ILE A 130 -5.63 -9.84 9.28
C ILE A 130 -4.90 -9.82 7.92
N LEU A 131 -4.74 -8.65 7.32
CA LEU A 131 -4.12 -8.54 6.00
C LEU A 131 -2.67 -9.01 6.00
N SER A 132 -1.90 -8.77 7.08
CA SER A 132 -0.49 -9.20 7.12
C SER A 132 -0.32 -10.72 7.03
N ASN A 133 -1.31 -11.48 7.51
CA ASN A 133 -1.31 -12.95 7.45
C ASN A 133 -1.78 -13.51 6.10
N GLU A 134 -2.41 -12.67 5.28
CA GLU A 134 -3.04 -13.08 4.02
C GLU A 134 -2.19 -12.73 2.79
N MET A 135 -1.16 -11.89 2.96
CA MET A 135 -0.28 -11.44 1.88
C MET A 135 0.85 -12.42 1.60
N ASP A 136 1.24 -12.55 0.32
CA ASP A 136 2.44 -13.27 -0.08
C ASP A 136 3.71 -12.50 0.29
N LEU A 137 3.63 -11.18 0.27
CA LEU A 137 4.71 -10.27 0.67
C LEU A 137 4.16 -9.07 1.44
N VAL A 138 4.78 -8.70 2.56
CA VAL A 138 4.43 -7.50 3.31
C VAL A 138 5.60 -6.54 3.37
N LEU A 139 5.38 -5.32 2.87
CA LEU A 139 6.23 -4.16 3.07
C LEU A 139 5.75 -3.42 4.31
N ASP A 140 6.58 -3.39 5.34
CA ASP A 140 6.27 -2.78 6.64
C ASP A 140 6.35 -1.26 6.57
N ALA A 141 5.18 -0.62 6.40
CA ALA A 141 4.99 0.82 6.42
C ALA A 141 4.51 1.34 7.79
N SER A 142 4.80 0.61 8.88
CA SER A 142 4.44 1.04 10.23
C SER A 142 5.20 2.32 10.61
N VAL A 143 4.50 3.21 11.31
CA VAL A 143 5.08 4.45 11.85
C VAL A 143 4.85 4.50 13.35
N TRP A 144 5.92 4.79 14.10
CA TRP A 144 5.89 4.80 15.56
C TRP A 144 5.36 6.11 16.15
N THR A 145 5.43 7.18 15.39
CA THR A 145 5.00 8.50 15.84
C THR A 145 3.97 9.07 14.87
N PHE A 146 2.78 9.39 15.40
CA PHE A 146 1.82 10.21 14.68
C PHE A 146 2.27 11.66 14.74
N VAL A 147 2.78 12.17 13.64
CA VAL A 147 2.85 13.62 13.47
C VAL A 147 1.47 14.05 13.00
N LEU A 148 0.57 14.28 13.95
CA LEU A 148 -0.72 14.91 13.68
C LEU A 148 -0.48 16.39 13.43
N LEU A 149 -0.61 16.82 12.16
CA LEU A 149 -0.98 18.18 11.85
C LEU A 149 -2.46 18.35 12.22
N ILE A 150 -2.71 18.96 13.36
CA ILE A 150 -4.03 19.49 13.71
C ILE A 150 -4.05 20.97 13.30
#